data_dbcb2b14d6db67b291904bc1c6303d62
#
_entry.id   dbcb2b14d6db67b291904bc1c6303d62
#
_cell.length_a   1.000
_cell.length_b   1.000
_cell.length_c   1.000
_cell.angle_alpha   90.00
_cell.angle_beta   90.00
_cell.angle_gamma   90.00
#
_symmetry.space_group_name_H-M   'P 1'
#
loop_
_entity.id
_entity.type
_entity.pdbx_description
1 polymer ?
#
loop_
_entity_poly.entity_id
_entity_poly.type
_entity_poly.pdbx_seq_one_letter_code
_entity_poly.pdbx_strand_id
1 'polypeptide(L)'
;QVPGGMLSNLVSQLKEQNALDKYQEVLEEVPKVREDLGFPPLVTPTSQIVGAQAVASALNHNNGREKYANPSNQFVALVKGEYGDTPVAIDPEFRLKITGSREEIPYDTSKYTRQENPILEEFGGVRLAQNEKEELLLELFPTVGLTYLKGQRKMEYELQNKSVETNKPEEKKEAVETQSQVPTEVIESPMPGNIMDI
;
A
#
# COMPACT_ATOMS: atom_id res chain seq x y z
N GLN A 1 23.54 9.76 12.12
CA GLN A 1 23.22 8.40 12.57
C GLN A 1 21.90 7.99 11.96
N VAL A 2 21.84 6.81 11.34
CA VAL A 2 20.62 6.30 10.70
C VAL A 2 19.73 5.62 11.76
N PRO A 3 18.41 5.92 11.83
CA PRO A 3 17.50 5.28 12.78
C PRO A 3 17.40 3.76 12.58
N GLY A 4 17.25 2.99 13.68
CA GLY A 4 17.22 1.52 13.62
C GLY A 4 16.12 0.95 12.72
N GLY A 5 14.90 1.51 12.76
CA GLY A 5 13.82 1.11 11.86
C GLY A 5 14.12 1.36 10.38
N MET A 6 14.85 2.45 10.06
CA MET A 6 15.32 2.70 8.71
C MET A 6 16.35 1.66 8.27
N LEU A 7 17.30 1.28 9.14
CA LEU A 7 18.29 0.24 8.83
C LEU A 7 17.63 -1.10 8.48
N SER A 8 16.63 -1.52 9.26
CA SER A 8 15.89 -2.76 8.97
C SER A 8 15.20 -2.71 7.61
N ASN A 9 14.59 -1.58 7.25
CA ASN A 9 13.96 -1.38 5.95
C ASN A 9 14.97 -1.44 4.81
N LEU A 10 16.14 -0.81 4.95
CA LEU A 10 17.21 -0.86 3.96
C LEU A 10 17.68 -2.29 3.69
N VAL A 11 17.90 -3.07 4.77
CA VAL A 11 18.29 -4.48 4.65
C VAL A 11 17.22 -5.30 3.94
N SER A 12 15.93 -5.09 4.25
CA SER A 12 14.82 -5.78 3.57
C SER A 12 14.76 -5.46 2.08
N GLN A 13 14.83 -4.19 1.72
CA GLN A 13 14.82 -3.74 0.32
C GLN A 13 16.01 -4.31 -0.48
N LEU A 14 17.21 -4.31 0.11
CA LEU A 14 18.38 -4.86 -0.54
C LEU A 14 18.30 -6.39 -0.72
N LYS A 15 17.71 -7.11 0.26
CA LYS A 15 17.45 -8.55 0.13
C LYS A 15 16.48 -8.86 -0.99
N GLU A 16 15.39 -8.11 -1.11
CA GLU A 16 14.39 -8.27 -2.18
C GLU A 16 15.00 -8.05 -3.56
N GLN A 17 16.01 -7.19 -3.67
CA GLN A 17 16.71 -6.88 -4.91
C GLN A 17 17.98 -7.71 -5.13
N ASN A 18 18.26 -8.69 -4.25
CA ASN A 18 19.50 -9.50 -4.27
C ASN A 18 20.79 -8.65 -4.29
N ALA A 19 20.79 -7.52 -3.59
CA ALA A 19 21.85 -6.51 -3.58
C ALA A 19 22.37 -6.21 -2.15
N LEU A 20 22.34 -7.20 -1.26
CA LEU A 20 22.77 -7.01 0.12
C LEU A 20 24.26 -6.64 0.26
N ASP A 21 25.08 -7.02 -0.72
CA ASP A 21 26.48 -6.63 -0.85
C ASP A 21 26.66 -5.11 -1.00
N LYS A 22 25.61 -4.39 -1.41
CA LYS A 22 25.60 -2.93 -1.58
C LYS A 22 25.23 -2.15 -0.32
N TYR A 23 25.03 -2.84 0.79
CA TYR A 23 24.55 -2.20 2.04
C TYR A 23 25.43 -1.03 2.49
N GLN A 24 26.77 -1.17 2.42
CA GLN A 24 27.70 -0.12 2.81
C GLN A 24 27.59 1.10 1.88
N GLU A 25 27.50 0.87 0.56
CA GLU A 25 27.33 1.95 -0.43
C GLU A 25 26.02 2.72 -0.18
N VAL A 26 24.93 2.01 0.15
CA VAL A 26 23.65 2.63 0.50
C VAL A 26 23.76 3.49 1.74
N LEU A 27 24.46 3.03 2.78
CA LEU A 27 24.69 3.83 3.99
C LEU A 27 25.47 5.14 3.70
N GLU A 28 26.37 5.11 2.74
CA GLU A 28 27.13 6.30 2.28
C GLU A 28 26.27 7.24 1.42
N GLU A 29 25.24 6.72 0.73
CA GLU A 29 24.30 7.52 -0.05
C GLU A 29 23.22 8.20 0.82
N VAL A 30 22.83 7.62 1.95
CA VAL A 30 21.80 8.21 2.83
C VAL A 30 22.09 9.68 3.20
N PRO A 31 23.29 10.07 3.71
CA PRO A 31 23.56 11.46 4.04
C PRO A 31 23.54 12.39 2.82
N LYS A 32 24.00 11.93 1.64
CA LYS A 32 24.00 12.70 0.40
C LYS A 32 22.58 12.96 -0.11
N VAL A 33 21.74 11.93 -0.12
CA VAL A 33 20.31 12.07 -0.49
C VAL A 33 19.59 12.98 0.49
N ARG A 34 19.89 12.87 1.79
CA ARG A 34 19.32 13.74 2.81
C ARG A 34 19.74 15.20 2.64
N GLU A 35 20.99 15.45 2.26
CA GLU A 35 21.51 16.79 1.97
C GLU A 35 20.79 17.39 0.76
N ASP A 36 20.72 16.66 -0.36
CA ASP A 36 20.03 17.09 -1.58
C ASP A 36 18.54 17.43 -1.32
N LEU A 37 17.92 16.82 -0.29
CA LEU A 37 16.55 17.08 0.14
C LEU A 37 16.41 18.20 1.21
N GLY A 38 17.45 18.96 1.49
CA GLY A 38 17.41 20.03 2.50
C GLY A 38 17.35 19.54 3.94
N PHE A 39 17.98 18.41 4.24
CA PHE A 39 18.13 17.81 5.57
C PHE A 39 16.82 17.49 6.31
N PRO A 40 15.81 16.87 5.69
CA PRO A 40 14.60 16.50 6.39
C PRO A 40 14.90 15.60 7.62
N PRO A 41 14.08 15.67 8.68
CA PRO A 41 14.23 14.79 9.82
C PRO A 41 14.00 13.33 9.37
N LEU A 42 14.84 12.39 9.84
CA LEU A 42 14.71 10.96 9.51
C LEU A 42 13.67 10.26 10.39
N VAL A 43 12.43 10.72 10.27
CA VAL A 43 11.23 10.13 10.89
C VAL A 43 10.28 9.67 9.80
N THR A 44 9.25 8.88 10.12
CA THR A 44 8.22 8.48 9.16
C THR A 44 7.41 9.69 8.70
N PRO A 45 7.17 9.91 7.40
CA PRO A 45 7.55 9.06 6.26
C PRO A 45 8.92 9.38 5.63
N THR A 46 9.56 10.51 5.98
CA THR A 46 10.77 11.02 5.30
C THR A 46 11.96 10.07 5.38
N SER A 47 12.12 9.34 6.50
CA SER A 47 13.16 8.30 6.61
C SER A 47 13.00 7.19 5.57
N GLN A 48 11.77 6.82 5.23
CA GLN A 48 11.48 5.81 4.21
C GLN A 48 11.76 6.37 2.81
N ILE A 49 11.40 7.62 2.54
CA ILE A 49 11.65 8.29 1.25
C ILE A 49 13.16 8.41 1.00
N VAL A 50 13.91 8.91 1.99
CA VAL A 50 15.38 9.02 1.91
C VAL A 50 16.03 7.65 1.74
N GLY A 51 15.58 6.64 2.51
CA GLY A 51 16.12 5.29 2.45
C GLY A 51 15.91 4.62 1.11
N ALA A 52 14.68 4.62 0.60
CA ALA A 52 14.35 4.05 -0.69
C ALA A 52 15.13 4.73 -1.84
N GLN A 53 15.28 6.05 -1.78
CA GLN A 53 16.05 6.77 -2.78
C GLN A 53 17.55 6.48 -2.67
N ALA A 54 18.11 6.32 -1.47
CA ALA A 54 19.51 5.95 -1.29
C ALA A 54 19.80 4.55 -1.89
N VAL A 55 18.89 3.59 -1.70
CA VAL A 55 18.99 2.26 -2.36
C VAL A 55 18.96 2.42 -3.86
N ALA A 56 17.97 3.14 -4.41
CA ALA A 56 17.83 3.36 -5.85
C ALA A 56 19.08 4.06 -6.44
N SER A 57 19.62 5.06 -5.74
CA SER A 57 20.81 5.81 -6.18
C SER A 57 22.06 4.95 -6.21
N ALA A 58 22.31 4.13 -5.19
CA ALA A 58 23.43 3.21 -5.15
C ALA A 58 23.35 2.16 -6.28
N LEU A 59 22.15 1.59 -6.51
CA LEU A 59 21.95 0.63 -7.59
C LEU A 59 22.05 1.27 -8.98
N ASN A 60 21.58 2.50 -9.16
CA ASN A 60 21.74 3.26 -10.40
C ASN A 60 23.21 3.49 -10.72
N HIS A 61 24.00 3.92 -9.73
CA HIS A 61 25.44 4.14 -9.89
C HIS A 61 26.15 2.86 -10.36
N ASN A 62 25.87 1.71 -9.74
CA ASN A 62 26.45 0.42 -10.14
C ASN A 62 26.04 -0.01 -11.56
N ASN A 63 24.91 0.45 -12.05
CA ASN A 63 24.42 0.18 -13.41
C ASN A 63 24.81 1.26 -14.43
N GLY A 64 25.69 2.20 -14.08
CA GLY A 64 26.11 3.30 -14.93
C GLY A 64 25.01 4.32 -15.25
N ARG A 65 23.98 4.41 -14.41
CA ARG A 65 22.87 5.35 -14.54
C ARG A 65 23.10 6.60 -13.66
N GLU A 66 22.38 7.67 -13.96
CA GLU A 66 22.37 8.85 -13.09
C GLU A 66 21.77 8.51 -11.71
N LYS A 67 22.27 9.17 -10.67
CA LYS A 67 21.85 9.00 -9.27
C LYS A 67 20.35 9.03 -9.09
N TYR A 68 19.65 9.95 -9.75
CA TYR A 68 18.20 10.17 -9.68
C TYR A 68 17.48 9.81 -10.99
N ALA A 69 17.91 8.76 -11.69
CA ALA A 69 17.32 8.36 -12.96
C ALA A 69 15.82 7.96 -12.83
N ASN A 70 15.45 7.35 -11.72
CA ASN A 70 14.08 6.88 -11.46
C ASN A 70 13.66 7.23 -10.02
N PRO A 71 13.34 8.51 -9.73
CA PRO A 71 12.88 8.90 -8.41
C PRO A 71 11.46 8.36 -8.17
N SER A 72 11.17 7.93 -6.92
CA SER A 72 9.82 7.53 -6.55
C SER A 72 8.86 8.72 -6.52
N ASN A 73 7.55 8.48 -6.68
CA ASN A 73 6.54 9.53 -6.60
C ASN A 73 6.61 10.29 -5.27
N GLN A 74 6.89 9.58 -4.16
CA GLN A 74 7.03 10.18 -2.84
C GLN A 74 8.27 11.08 -2.75
N PHE A 75 9.36 10.70 -3.38
CA PHE A 75 10.56 11.53 -3.47
C PHE A 75 10.30 12.81 -4.27
N VAL A 76 9.63 12.68 -5.42
CA VAL A 76 9.22 13.83 -6.25
C VAL A 76 8.28 14.76 -5.46
N ALA A 77 7.29 14.20 -4.75
CA ALA A 77 6.36 14.96 -3.92
C ALA A 77 7.07 15.74 -2.79
N LEU A 78 8.09 15.13 -2.16
CA LEU A 78 8.90 15.82 -1.15
C LEU A 78 9.69 16.98 -1.76
N VAL A 79 10.34 16.78 -2.92
CA VAL A 79 11.06 17.83 -3.64
C VAL A 79 10.14 18.96 -4.11
N LYS A 80 8.88 18.67 -4.41
CA LYS A 80 7.85 19.67 -4.72
C LYS A 80 7.43 20.53 -3.53
N GLY A 81 7.67 20.08 -2.29
CA GLY A 81 7.20 20.74 -1.08
C GLY A 81 5.84 20.23 -0.57
N GLU A 82 5.33 19.11 -1.08
CA GLU A 82 4.05 18.53 -0.64
C GLU A 82 4.08 18.01 0.82
N TYR A 83 5.28 17.85 1.40
CA TYR A 83 5.48 17.46 2.80
C TYR A 83 5.79 18.64 3.72
N GLY A 84 5.70 19.88 3.21
CA GLY A 84 6.05 21.11 3.92
C GLY A 84 7.54 21.47 3.80
N ASP A 85 7.94 22.51 4.52
CA ASP A 85 9.28 23.10 4.44
C ASP A 85 10.35 22.16 5.01
N THR A 86 11.49 22.16 4.35
CA THR A 86 12.69 21.46 4.83
C THR A 86 13.59 22.39 5.65
N PRO A 87 14.43 21.88 6.60
CA PRO A 87 15.32 22.70 7.41
C PRO A 87 16.26 23.61 6.63
N VAL A 88 16.67 23.17 5.44
CA VAL A 88 17.45 23.94 4.48
C VAL A 88 16.69 23.91 3.15
N ALA A 89 16.63 25.04 2.46
CA ALA A 89 15.96 25.10 1.15
C ALA A 89 16.63 24.13 0.17
N ILE A 90 15.80 23.37 -0.56
CA ILE A 90 16.26 22.49 -1.63
C ILE A 90 16.78 23.36 -2.78
N ASP A 91 17.96 22.99 -3.33
CA ASP A 91 18.54 23.67 -4.47
C ASP A 91 17.58 23.79 -5.64
N PRO A 92 17.31 24.99 -6.20
CA PRO A 92 16.35 25.19 -7.28
C PRO A 92 16.69 24.43 -8.58
N GLU A 93 17.99 24.23 -8.87
CA GLU A 93 18.37 23.46 -10.07
C GLU A 93 18.17 21.97 -9.85
N PHE A 94 18.40 21.48 -8.63
CA PHE A 94 18.04 20.12 -8.26
C PHE A 94 16.54 19.92 -8.33
N ARG A 95 15.74 20.86 -7.78
CA ARG A 95 14.28 20.83 -7.86
C ARG A 95 13.81 20.80 -9.32
N LEU A 96 14.36 21.67 -10.19
CA LEU A 96 14.04 21.67 -11.61
C LEU A 96 14.32 20.32 -12.27
N LYS A 97 15.45 19.70 -11.97
CA LYS A 97 15.83 18.39 -12.50
C LYS A 97 14.82 17.30 -12.13
N ILE A 98 14.30 17.30 -10.90
CA ILE A 98 13.42 16.26 -10.38
C ILE A 98 11.95 16.50 -10.71
N THR A 99 11.50 17.76 -10.64
CA THR A 99 10.06 18.11 -10.71
C THR A 99 9.66 18.85 -11.99
N GLY A 100 10.62 19.36 -12.74
CA GLY A 100 10.38 20.24 -13.89
C GLY A 100 10.13 21.70 -13.52
N SER A 101 10.22 22.08 -12.23
CA SER A 101 10.06 23.47 -11.74
C SER A 101 11.16 23.84 -10.77
N ARG A 102 11.60 25.11 -10.79
CA ARG A 102 12.51 25.68 -9.76
C ARG A 102 11.77 26.07 -8.50
N GLU A 103 10.46 26.34 -8.60
CA GLU A 103 9.62 26.77 -7.51
C GLU A 103 8.95 25.57 -6.83
N GLU A 104 8.58 25.74 -5.58
CA GLU A 104 7.77 24.77 -4.86
C GLU A 104 6.37 24.73 -5.45
N ILE A 105 5.82 23.53 -5.54
CA ILE A 105 4.47 23.25 -6.01
C ILE A 105 3.79 22.42 -4.91
N PRO A 106 3.46 23.04 -3.76
CA PRO A 106 2.84 22.33 -2.65
C PRO A 106 1.47 21.79 -3.07
N TYR A 107 1.01 20.79 -2.35
CA TYR A 107 -0.31 20.22 -2.58
C TYR A 107 -1.41 21.27 -2.33
N ASP A 108 -2.22 21.52 -3.35
CA ASP A 108 -3.33 22.45 -3.29
C ASP A 108 -4.61 21.71 -2.83
N THR A 109 -4.94 21.81 -1.55
CA THR A 109 -6.12 21.18 -0.96
C THR A 109 -7.44 21.68 -1.55
N SER A 110 -7.46 22.88 -2.18
CA SER A 110 -8.68 23.40 -2.84
C SER A 110 -9.06 22.60 -4.10
N LYS A 111 -8.10 21.88 -4.69
CA LYS A 111 -8.30 21.00 -5.85
C LYS A 111 -8.65 19.57 -5.49
N TYR A 112 -8.78 19.29 -4.20
CA TYR A 112 -9.17 17.96 -3.76
C TYR A 112 -10.56 17.61 -4.29
N THR A 113 -10.68 16.45 -4.91
CA THR A 113 -11.95 15.89 -5.37
C THR A 113 -12.22 14.60 -4.65
N ARG A 114 -13.45 14.44 -4.17
CA ARG A 114 -13.88 13.21 -3.51
C ARG A 114 -13.72 12.02 -4.44
N GLN A 115 -13.39 10.86 -3.87
CA GLN A 115 -13.34 9.62 -4.63
C GLN A 115 -14.72 9.27 -5.18
N GLU A 116 -14.77 8.79 -6.41
CA GLU A 116 -16.00 8.32 -7.02
C GLU A 116 -16.48 7.04 -6.32
N ASN A 117 -17.79 6.97 -6.06
CA ASN A 117 -18.45 5.77 -5.56
C ASN A 117 -19.23 5.11 -6.71
N PRO A 118 -18.58 4.23 -7.52
CA PRO A 118 -19.18 3.67 -8.71
C PRO A 118 -20.29 2.67 -8.39
N ILE A 119 -21.18 2.48 -9.36
CA ILE A 119 -22.17 1.40 -9.38
C ILE A 119 -21.51 0.17 -10.03
N LEU A 120 -21.65 -0.98 -9.40
CA LEU A 120 -21.11 -2.26 -9.85
C LEU A 120 -22.21 -3.04 -10.56
N GLU A 121 -22.33 -2.86 -11.86
CA GLU A 121 -23.34 -3.53 -12.70
C GLU A 121 -23.16 -5.06 -12.69
N GLU A 122 -21.90 -5.52 -12.61
CA GLU A 122 -21.56 -6.94 -12.52
C GLU A 122 -22.07 -7.64 -11.25
N PHE A 123 -22.48 -6.87 -10.23
CA PHE A 123 -23.02 -7.38 -8.95
C PHE A 123 -24.46 -6.91 -8.70
N GLY A 124 -25.25 -6.74 -9.77
CA GLY A 124 -26.66 -6.38 -9.66
C GLY A 124 -26.91 -4.88 -9.51
N GLY A 125 -26.00 -4.02 -9.92
CA GLY A 125 -26.17 -2.57 -9.92
C GLY A 125 -26.09 -1.93 -8.54
N VAL A 126 -25.33 -2.54 -7.62
CA VAL A 126 -25.11 -1.99 -6.27
C VAL A 126 -23.98 -0.95 -6.23
N ARG A 127 -24.08 0.01 -5.34
CA ARG A 127 -22.97 0.96 -5.11
C ARG A 127 -21.80 0.24 -4.44
N LEU A 128 -20.57 0.63 -4.79
CA LEU A 128 -19.34 0.11 -4.20
C LEU A 128 -19.32 0.36 -2.70
N ALA A 129 -19.49 1.60 -2.26
CA ALA A 129 -19.64 1.97 -0.86
C ALA A 129 -21.13 2.22 -0.55
N GLN A 130 -21.67 1.56 0.47
CA GLN A 130 -23.10 1.55 0.81
C GLN A 130 -23.41 2.30 2.12
N ASN A 131 -22.39 2.74 2.83
CA ASN A 131 -22.54 3.50 4.08
C ASN A 131 -21.34 4.45 4.29
N GLU A 132 -21.48 5.39 5.24
CA GLU A 132 -20.48 6.41 5.51
C GLU A 132 -19.08 5.85 5.85
N LYS A 133 -19.01 4.70 6.54
CA LYS A 133 -17.72 4.06 6.87
C LYS A 133 -17.02 3.55 5.63
N GLU A 134 -17.78 2.98 4.71
CA GLU A 134 -17.25 2.48 3.44
C GLU A 134 -16.86 3.64 2.50
N GLU A 135 -17.64 4.72 2.48
CA GLU A 135 -17.27 5.94 1.75
C GLU A 135 -15.97 6.53 2.31
N LEU A 136 -15.85 6.62 3.64
CA LEU A 136 -14.62 7.08 4.28
C LEU A 136 -13.43 6.15 4.01
N LEU A 137 -13.66 4.83 3.99
CA LEU A 137 -12.62 3.85 3.65
C LEU A 137 -12.12 4.04 2.22
N LEU A 138 -13.05 4.25 1.27
CA LEU A 138 -12.73 4.52 -0.12
C LEU A 138 -11.96 5.83 -0.29
N GLU A 139 -12.33 6.85 0.49
CA GLU A 139 -11.71 8.17 0.48
C GLU A 139 -10.27 8.15 1.00
N LEU A 140 -10.05 7.51 2.14
CA LEU A 140 -8.74 7.45 2.79
C LEU A 140 -7.78 6.44 2.12
N PHE A 141 -8.32 5.39 1.51
CA PHE A 141 -7.54 4.31 0.92
C PHE A 141 -8.08 3.92 -0.46
N PRO A 142 -8.04 4.81 -1.47
CA PRO A 142 -8.76 4.63 -2.73
C PRO A 142 -8.43 3.31 -3.44
N THR A 143 -7.18 2.90 -3.48
CA THR A 143 -6.77 1.66 -4.18
C THR A 143 -7.13 0.40 -3.39
N VAL A 144 -6.77 0.36 -2.11
CA VAL A 144 -7.01 -0.81 -1.25
C VAL A 144 -8.48 -0.90 -0.87
N GLY A 145 -9.12 0.23 -0.56
CA GLY A 145 -10.54 0.33 -0.24
C GLY A 145 -11.41 -0.13 -1.39
N LEU A 146 -11.12 0.30 -2.62
CA LEU A 146 -11.82 -0.15 -3.82
C LEU A 146 -11.74 -1.68 -3.98
N THR A 147 -10.55 -2.25 -3.86
CA THR A 147 -10.35 -3.70 -4.01
C THR A 147 -11.10 -4.48 -2.92
N TYR A 148 -11.01 -4.02 -1.67
CA TYR A 148 -11.68 -4.64 -0.53
C TYR A 148 -13.21 -4.59 -0.68
N LEU A 149 -13.77 -3.41 -0.93
CA LEU A 149 -15.22 -3.21 -1.06
C LEU A 149 -15.78 -3.99 -2.26
N LYS A 150 -15.06 -4.02 -3.38
CA LYS A 150 -15.44 -4.82 -4.54
C LYS A 150 -15.49 -6.32 -4.20
N GLY A 151 -14.54 -6.81 -3.42
CA GLY A 151 -14.54 -8.18 -2.89
C GLY A 151 -15.75 -8.46 -1.99
N GLN A 152 -16.14 -7.53 -1.11
CA GLN A 152 -17.34 -7.64 -0.26
C GLN A 152 -18.62 -7.70 -1.10
N ARG A 153 -18.80 -6.77 -2.07
CA ARG A 153 -19.99 -6.77 -2.97
C ARG A 153 -20.09 -8.08 -3.75
N LYS A 154 -18.96 -8.61 -4.22
CA LYS A 154 -18.94 -9.90 -4.90
C LYS A 154 -19.44 -11.05 -4.01
N MET A 155 -18.95 -11.15 -2.78
CA MET A 155 -19.39 -12.18 -1.83
C MET A 155 -20.88 -12.06 -1.50
N GLU A 156 -21.36 -10.85 -1.26
CA GLU A 156 -22.78 -10.59 -1.00
C GLU A 156 -23.67 -11.02 -2.18
N TYR A 157 -23.28 -10.69 -3.39
CA TYR A 157 -23.98 -11.09 -4.62
C TYR A 157 -24.02 -12.62 -4.81
N GLU A 158 -22.91 -13.30 -4.57
CA GLU A 158 -22.83 -14.76 -4.66
C GLU A 158 -23.70 -15.45 -3.60
N LEU A 159 -23.75 -14.93 -2.36
CA LEU A 159 -24.60 -15.46 -1.30
C LEU A 159 -26.09 -15.28 -1.61
N GLN A 160 -26.48 -14.11 -2.14
CA GLN A 160 -27.86 -13.85 -2.54
C GLN A 160 -28.31 -14.80 -3.66
N ASN A 161 -27.47 -15.02 -4.65
CA ASN A 161 -27.79 -15.90 -5.77
C ASN A 161 -27.87 -17.39 -5.35
N LYS A 162 -27.03 -17.84 -4.43
CA LYS A 162 -27.13 -19.20 -3.87
C LYS A 162 -28.41 -19.42 -3.08
N SER A 163 -28.89 -18.44 -2.33
CA SER A 163 -30.14 -18.52 -1.59
C SER A 163 -31.39 -18.53 -2.50
N VAL A 164 -31.29 -17.96 -3.71
CA VAL A 164 -32.37 -17.99 -4.70
C VAL A 164 -32.45 -19.34 -5.39
N GLU A 165 -31.35 -20.03 -5.64
CA GLU A 165 -31.34 -21.39 -6.23
C GLU A 165 -31.91 -22.45 -5.29
N THR A 166 -31.71 -22.29 -3.97
CA THR A 166 -32.27 -23.22 -2.96
C THR A 166 -33.77 -23.06 -2.72
N ASN A 167 -34.40 -21.97 -3.18
CA ASN A 167 -35.81 -21.66 -3.01
C ASN A 167 -36.69 -21.98 -4.25
N LYS A 168 -36.21 -22.71 -5.28
CA LYS A 168 -37.07 -23.27 -6.30
C LYS A 168 -37.84 -24.44 -5.70
N PRO A 169 -39.21 -24.47 -5.78
CA PRO A 169 -39.98 -25.60 -5.27
C PRO A 169 -39.62 -26.86 -6.07
N GLU A 170 -39.02 -27.83 -5.41
CA GLU A 170 -38.90 -29.17 -5.97
C GLU A 170 -40.30 -29.78 -6.11
N GLU A 171 -40.67 -30.12 -7.33
CA GLU A 171 -41.77 -31.03 -7.59
C GLU A 171 -41.49 -32.36 -6.87
N LYS A 172 -42.43 -32.76 -6.01
CA LYS A 172 -42.43 -34.02 -5.28
C LYS A 172 -42.27 -35.18 -6.23
N LYS A 173 -41.15 -35.89 -6.12
CA LYS A 173 -41.08 -37.33 -6.47
C LYS A 173 -40.90 -38.10 -5.17
N GLU A 174 -41.83 -39.04 -4.98
CA GLU A 174 -41.96 -39.88 -3.81
C GLU A 174 -40.77 -40.77 -3.51
N ALA A 175 -40.61 -40.97 -2.24
CA ALA A 175 -39.75 -41.77 -1.41
C ALA A 175 -39.17 -43.09 -1.97
N VAL A 176 -37.91 -43.32 -1.63
CA VAL A 176 -37.44 -44.61 -1.10
C VAL A 176 -36.47 -44.34 0.03
N GLU A 177 -36.82 -44.79 1.23
CA GLU A 177 -35.93 -44.79 2.40
C GLU A 177 -34.72 -45.70 2.16
N THR A 178 -33.55 -45.17 2.39
CA THR A 178 -32.38 -45.98 2.74
C THR A 178 -31.56 -45.25 3.78
N GLN A 179 -31.56 -45.78 4.99
CA GLN A 179 -30.71 -45.34 6.09
C GLN A 179 -29.26 -45.60 5.74
N SER A 180 -28.45 -44.58 5.81
CA SER A 180 -27.01 -44.72 5.83
C SER A 180 -26.44 -43.76 6.87
N GLN A 181 -25.86 -44.34 7.92
CA GLN A 181 -25.18 -43.69 9.01
C GLN A 181 -23.89 -43.03 8.46
N VAL A 182 -23.71 -41.76 8.73
CA VAL A 182 -22.44 -41.03 8.46
C VAL A 182 -21.73 -40.82 9.79
N PRO A 183 -20.47 -41.22 9.94
CA PRO A 183 -19.69 -40.95 11.17
C PRO A 183 -19.36 -39.46 11.25
N THR A 184 -19.63 -38.86 12.40
CA THR A 184 -19.26 -37.52 12.73
C THR A 184 -17.81 -37.52 13.16
N GLU A 185 -16.88 -37.06 12.32
CA GLU A 185 -15.53 -36.72 12.73
C GLU A 185 -15.50 -35.32 13.32
N VAL A 186 -15.14 -35.24 14.59
CA VAL A 186 -14.91 -33.96 15.28
C VAL A 186 -13.49 -33.51 14.93
N ILE A 187 -13.38 -32.43 14.18
CA ILE A 187 -12.10 -31.77 13.93
C ILE A 187 -11.84 -30.77 15.06
N GLU A 188 -10.96 -31.13 15.97
CA GLU A 188 -10.43 -30.20 16.97
C GLU A 188 -9.40 -29.28 16.32
N SER A 189 -9.65 -27.97 16.37
CA SER A 189 -8.69 -26.95 15.97
C SER A 189 -7.67 -26.73 17.08
N PRO A 190 -6.35 -26.86 16.84
CA PRO A 190 -5.35 -26.52 17.85
C PRO A 190 -5.29 -25.01 18.05
N MET A 191 -5.62 -24.52 19.24
CA MET A 191 -5.41 -23.14 19.64
C MET A 191 -3.91 -22.91 19.94
N PRO A 192 -3.26 -21.91 19.33
CA PRO A 192 -1.98 -21.42 19.81
C PRO A 192 -2.23 -20.24 20.76
N GLY A 193 -1.94 -20.43 22.03
CA GLY A 193 -2.06 -19.36 22.99
C GLY A 193 -1.36 -19.67 24.30
N ASN A 194 -0.04 -19.67 24.31
CA ASN A 194 0.71 -19.52 25.55
C ASN A 194 1.18 -18.06 25.64
N ILE A 195 0.49 -17.28 26.47
CA ILE A 195 1.01 -16.04 27.03
C ILE A 195 1.90 -16.47 28.20
N MET A 196 3.21 -16.24 28.11
CA MET A 196 4.09 -16.32 29.27
C MET A 196 4.06 -14.99 29.99
N ASP A 197 3.58 -14.98 31.20
CA ASP A 197 3.82 -13.92 32.20
C ASP A 197 5.31 -13.93 32.62
N ILE A 198 5.94 -12.76 32.44
CA ILE A 198 7.12 -12.35 33.23
C ILE A 198 6.93 -10.89 33.65
#